data_8309ccedb12b4025dc05bcb7ac34a917
#
_entry.id   8309ccedb12b4025dc05bcb7ac34a917
#
_cell.length_a   1.000
_cell.length_b   1.000
_cell.length_c   1.000
_cell.angle_alpha   90.00
_cell.angle_beta   90.00
_cell.angle_gamma   90.00
#
_symmetry.space_group_name_H-M   'P 1'
#
loop_
_entity.id
_entity.type
_entity.pdbx_description
1 polymer ?
#
loop_
_entity_poly.entity_id
_entity_poly.type
_entity_poly.pdbx_seq_one_letter_code
_entity_poly.pdbx_strand_id
1 'polypeptide(L)'
;MNSKCFLNTAILILVDGYLFSSNLWYMSDKIPFSSFSYFFSVAYRLVCNRNKLIMTNLVIDAASDKIFFSIIKDSKSYTTEHLNSRENFDKIVILLNKFLSEKDANINQIKKIYINKGPGKFSSLRTSISIAKALSLANKIELVGFTSMDIKNTNDYKNLIELDNEDKLTKDLINPIYSS
;
A
#
# COMPACT_ATOMS: atom_id res chain seq x y z
N MET A 1 21.51 6.18 16.98
CA MET A 1 22.02 4.93 16.38
C MET A 1 21.43 3.77 17.16
N ASN A 2 20.41 3.12 16.63
CA ASN A 2 19.66 2.08 17.33
C ASN A 2 20.22 0.69 17.03
N SER A 3 20.85 0.12 18.05
CA SER A 3 21.51 -1.19 18.08
C SER A 3 20.55 -2.41 18.14
N LYS A 4 19.32 -2.29 17.70
CA LYS A 4 18.32 -3.37 17.73
C LYS A 4 18.11 -4.14 16.42
N CYS A 5 18.89 -3.87 15.38
CA CYS A 5 18.80 -4.57 14.10
C CYS A 5 19.71 -5.81 13.98
N PHE A 6 20.44 -6.18 15.04
CA PHE A 6 21.52 -7.18 14.96
C PHE A 6 21.15 -8.59 15.43
N LEU A 7 19.91 -8.88 15.83
CA LEU A 7 19.70 -10.12 16.59
C LEU A 7 18.67 -11.10 16.02
N ASN A 8 18.16 -10.98 14.82
CA ASN A 8 17.21 -12.01 14.35
C ASN A 8 17.18 -12.25 12.84
N THR A 9 18.33 -12.28 12.17
CA THR A 9 18.34 -12.71 10.77
C THR A 9 19.48 -13.67 10.52
N ALA A 10 19.24 -14.94 10.78
CA ALA A 10 19.94 -16.01 10.09
C ALA A 10 19.52 -15.91 8.61
N ILE A 11 20.27 -15.15 7.82
CA ILE A 11 19.99 -14.98 6.39
C ILE A 11 20.45 -16.24 5.68
N LEU A 12 19.50 -17.09 5.31
CA LEU A 12 19.70 -18.15 4.33
C LEU A 12 19.80 -17.50 2.95
N ILE A 13 21.00 -17.29 2.45
CA ILE A 13 21.20 -16.86 1.06
C ILE A 13 21.34 -18.12 0.22
N LEU A 14 20.28 -18.46 -0.51
CA LEU A 14 20.32 -19.42 -1.61
C LEU A 14 20.85 -18.68 -2.85
N VAL A 15 22.11 -18.87 -3.19
CA VAL A 15 22.67 -18.50 -4.50
C VAL A 15 23.10 -19.82 -5.14
N ASP A 16 22.50 -20.15 -6.29
CA ASP A 16 22.84 -21.29 -7.15
C ASP A 16 22.91 -22.67 -6.47
N GLY A 17 21.92 -23.00 -5.62
CA GLY A 17 21.77 -24.35 -5.07
C GLY A 17 22.74 -24.72 -3.94
N TYR A 18 23.54 -23.80 -3.44
CA TYR A 18 24.42 -24.05 -2.29
C TYR A 18 23.85 -23.48 -0.99
N LEU A 19 23.62 -24.35 -0.02
CA LEU A 19 23.28 -24.01 1.36
C LEU A 19 24.53 -23.46 2.08
N PHE A 20 24.58 -22.15 2.30
CA PHE A 20 25.58 -21.58 3.22
C PHE A 20 25.04 -21.67 4.64
N SER A 21 25.47 -22.68 5.38
CA SER A 21 25.25 -22.77 6.81
C SER A 21 26.30 -21.94 7.56
N SER A 22 25.96 -21.54 8.78
CA SER A 22 26.66 -20.63 9.66
C SER A 22 28.10 -20.97 10.07
N ASN A 23 28.82 -21.82 9.34
CA ASN A 23 30.21 -22.20 9.56
C ASN A 23 31.15 -21.56 8.53
N LEU A 24 31.09 -20.24 8.40
CA LEU A 24 31.93 -19.44 7.47
C LEU A 24 33.38 -19.27 7.92
N TRP A 25 33.85 -20.04 8.90
CA TRP A 25 35.22 -19.94 9.43
C TRP A 25 36.24 -20.79 8.68
N TYR A 26 35.84 -21.59 7.70
CA TYR A 26 36.77 -22.57 7.09
C TYR A 26 37.27 -22.20 5.68
N MET A 27 36.97 -21.03 5.16
CA MET A 27 37.45 -20.60 3.82
C MET A 27 38.22 -19.28 3.81
N SER A 28 38.95 -18.96 4.90
CA SER A 28 39.61 -17.64 5.01
C SER A 28 40.90 -17.49 4.19
N ASP A 29 41.45 -18.56 3.60
CA ASP A 29 42.81 -18.51 3.06
C ASP A 29 42.95 -18.22 1.56
N LYS A 30 41.85 -18.03 0.82
CA LYS A 30 41.91 -17.86 -0.66
C LYS A 30 41.18 -16.66 -1.24
N ILE A 31 40.52 -15.82 -0.45
CA ILE A 31 39.82 -14.63 -0.99
C ILE A 31 40.42 -13.37 -0.37
N PRO A 32 40.96 -12.42 -1.15
CA PRO A 32 41.51 -11.21 -0.61
C PRO A 32 40.42 -10.38 0.11
N PHE A 33 40.75 -9.90 1.29
CA PHE A 33 39.87 -9.16 2.21
C PHE A 33 39.15 -7.97 1.57
N SER A 34 39.69 -7.39 0.50
CA SER A 34 39.11 -6.30 -0.28
C SER A 34 37.86 -6.73 -1.07
N SER A 35 37.79 -8.00 -1.51
CA SER A 35 36.63 -8.51 -2.27
C SER A 35 35.45 -8.84 -1.36
N PHE A 36 35.73 -9.16 -0.09
CA PHE A 36 34.70 -9.50 0.89
C PHE A 36 33.87 -8.26 1.29
N SER A 37 34.53 -7.10 1.43
CA SER A 37 33.83 -5.85 1.77
C SER A 37 32.92 -5.38 0.64
N TYR A 38 33.31 -5.63 -0.62
CA TYR A 38 32.51 -5.28 -1.79
C TYR A 38 31.26 -6.19 -1.89
N PHE A 39 31.45 -7.48 -1.67
CA PHE A 39 30.35 -8.46 -1.69
C PHE A 39 29.32 -8.19 -0.57
N PHE A 40 29.80 -7.87 0.63
CA PHE A 40 28.93 -7.48 1.74
C PHE A 40 28.22 -6.17 1.48
N SER A 41 28.89 -5.18 0.88
CA SER A 41 28.28 -3.90 0.52
C SER A 41 27.19 -4.06 -0.55
N VAL A 42 27.43 -4.91 -1.57
CA VAL A 42 26.43 -5.19 -2.62
C VAL A 42 25.28 -6.04 -2.07
N ALA A 43 25.56 -7.06 -1.28
CA ALA A 43 24.53 -7.88 -0.65
C ALA A 43 23.69 -7.06 0.34
N TYR A 44 24.33 -6.21 1.15
CA TYR A 44 23.63 -5.29 2.06
C TYR A 44 22.79 -4.27 1.29
N ARG A 45 23.28 -3.74 0.16
CA ARG A 45 22.51 -2.86 -0.71
C ARG A 45 21.32 -3.54 -1.36
N LEU A 46 21.45 -4.79 -1.78
CA LEU A 46 20.36 -5.59 -2.35
C LEU A 46 19.31 -5.95 -1.29
N VAL A 47 19.73 -6.30 -0.08
CA VAL A 47 18.82 -6.64 1.02
C VAL A 47 18.16 -5.39 1.60
N CYS A 48 18.89 -4.30 1.81
CA CYS A 48 18.32 -3.02 2.23
C CYS A 48 17.42 -2.39 1.17
N ASN A 49 17.74 -2.57 -0.12
CA ASN A 49 16.89 -2.04 -1.20
C ASN A 49 15.61 -2.86 -1.40
N ARG A 50 15.59 -4.14 -1.02
CA ARG A 50 14.35 -4.94 -0.96
C ARG A 50 13.42 -4.53 0.20
N ASN A 51 13.98 -3.97 1.26
CA ASN A 51 13.22 -3.54 2.45
C ASN A 51 12.97 -2.03 2.51
N LYS A 52 13.14 -1.30 1.40
CA LYS A 52 12.45 -0.02 1.30
C LYS A 52 10.96 -0.35 1.32
N LEU A 53 10.34 -0.23 2.48
CA LEU A 53 8.90 -0.34 2.66
C LEU A 53 8.26 0.69 1.71
N ILE A 54 7.93 0.22 0.51
CA ILE A 54 7.23 1.04 -0.46
C ILE A 54 5.86 1.26 0.15
N MET A 55 5.67 2.45 0.71
CA MET A 55 4.40 2.82 1.32
C MET A 55 3.37 2.91 0.21
N THR A 56 2.48 1.94 0.18
CA THR A 56 1.37 1.89 -0.76
C THR A 56 0.12 2.36 -0.06
N ASN A 57 -0.55 3.35 -0.62
CA ASN A 57 -1.84 3.83 -0.13
C ASN A 57 -2.92 3.46 -1.16
N LEU A 58 -4.04 2.96 -0.66
CA LEU A 58 -5.21 2.62 -1.47
C LEU A 58 -6.24 3.74 -1.36
N VAL A 59 -6.81 4.15 -2.48
CA VAL A 59 -7.96 5.07 -2.54
C VAL A 59 -9.16 4.32 -3.10
N ILE A 60 -10.30 4.50 -2.45
CA ILE A 60 -11.60 3.99 -2.91
C ILE A 60 -12.55 5.18 -3.00
N ASP A 61 -13.02 5.47 -4.19
CA ASP A 61 -13.97 6.55 -4.43
C ASP A 61 -15.18 6.04 -5.22
N ALA A 62 -16.35 6.07 -4.61
CA ALA A 62 -17.61 5.66 -5.22
C ALA A 62 -18.71 6.74 -5.01
N ALA A 63 -18.32 7.99 -4.81
CA ALA A 63 -19.25 9.08 -4.57
C ALA A 63 -19.94 9.56 -5.86
N SER A 64 -19.29 9.42 -7.02
CA SER A 64 -19.77 9.88 -8.31
C SER A 64 -20.47 8.75 -9.12
N ASP A 65 -20.72 9.02 -10.41
CA ASP A 65 -21.27 8.02 -11.35
C ASP A 65 -20.24 6.94 -11.76
N LYS A 66 -19.02 7.06 -11.28
CA LYS A 66 -17.97 6.06 -11.46
C LYS A 66 -17.40 5.63 -10.11
N ILE A 67 -16.91 4.41 -10.08
CA ILE A 67 -16.14 3.85 -8.97
C ILE A 67 -14.67 3.94 -9.39
N PHE A 68 -13.85 4.58 -8.56
CA PHE A 68 -12.43 4.70 -8.77
C PHE A 68 -11.66 3.91 -7.71
N PHE A 69 -10.70 3.12 -8.17
CA PHE A 69 -9.66 2.55 -7.33
C PHE A 69 -8.34 3.17 -7.73
N SER A 70 -7.60 3.68 -6.78
CA SER A 70 -6.27 4.22 -7.03
C SER A 70 -5.26 3.68 -6.02
N ILE A 71 -4.06 3.38 -6.51
CA ILE A 71 -2.90 3.06 -5.69
C ILE A 71 -1.92 4.20 -5.82
N ILE A 72 -1.51 4.77 -4.69
CA ILE A 72 -0.47 5.78 -4.63
C ILE A 72 0.79 5.12 -4.06
N LYS A 73 1.83 5.05 -4.89
CA LYS A 73 3.11 4.42 -4.60
C LYS A 73 4.24 5.28 -5.13
N ASP A 74 5.22 5.63 -4.29
CA ASP A 74 6.41 6.42 -4.71
C ASP A 74 6.06 7.67 -5.54
N SER A 75 5.07 8.45 -5.09
CA SER A 75 4.57 9.66 -5.79
C SER A 75 3.92 9.41 -7.15
N LYS A 76 3.72 8.15 -7.54
CA LYS A 76 2.95 7.75 -8.72
C LYS A 76 1.55 7.30 -8.28
N SER A 77 0.56 7.65 -9.08
CA SER A 77 -0.82 7.24 -8.89
C SER A 77 -1.24 6.34 -10.06
N TYR A 78 -1.81 5.19 -9.75
CA TYR A 78 -2.37 4.25 -10.71
C TYR A 78 -3.86 4.16 -10.44
N THR A 79 -4.67 4.62 -11.35
CA THR A 79 -6.14 4.68 -11.17
C THR A 79 -6.83 3.80 -12.20
N THR A 80 -7.87 3.10 -11.76
CA THR A 80 -8.81 2.36 -12.64
C THR A 80 -10.22 2.85 -12.32
N GLU A 81 -11.05 2.97 -13.37
CA GLU A 81 -12.43 3.42 -13.25
C GLU A 81 -13.40 2.33 -13.69
N HIS A 82 -14.53 2.26 -13.03
CA HIS A 82 -15.67 1.41 -13.37
C HIS A 82 -16.96 2.22 -13.30
N LEU A 83 -17.95 1.89 -14.11
CA LEU A 83 -19.26 2.52 -13.99
C LEU A 83 -19.90 2.17 -12.64
N ASN A 84 -20.50 3.14 -11.99
CA ASN A 84 -21.25 2.96 -10.74
C ASN A 84 -22.64 2.38 -11.04
N SER A 85 -22.67 1.16 -11.59
CA SER A 85 -23.87 0.38 -11.89
C SER A 85 -24.13 -0.63 -10.77
N ARG A 86 -25.35 -1.10 -10.65
CA ARG A 86 -25.73 -2.14 -9.68
C ARG A 86 -24.87 -3.40 -9.85
N GLU A 87 -24.62 -3.82 -11.07
CA GLU A 87 -23.82 -4.99 -11.37
C GLU A 87 -22.37 -4.86 -10.88
N ASN A 88 -21.72 -3.71 -11.09
CA ASN A 88 -20.36 -3.46 -10.62
C ASN A 88 -20.33 -3.30 -9.11
N PHE A 89 -21.42 -2.82 -8.51
CA PHE A 89 -21.55 -2.69 -7.06
C PHE A 89 -21.56 -4.04 -6.36
N ASP A 90 -22.31 -5.01 -6.90
CA ASP A 90 -22.39 -6.36 -6.36
C ASP A 90 -21.00 -7.07 -6.45
N LYS A 91 -20.16 -6.63 -7.37
CA LYS A 91 -18.82 -7.19 -7.63
C LYS A 91 -17.65 -6.30 -7.14
N ILE A 92 -17.92 -5.24 -6.37
CA ILE A 92 -16.90 -4.22 -6.04
C ILE A 92 -15.65 -4.81 -5.38
N VAL A 93 -15.80 -5.82 -4.52
CA VAL A 93 -14.66 -6.51 -3.88
C VAL A 93 -13.85 -7.31 -4.91
N ILE A 94 -14.52 -7.94 -5.85
CA ILE A 94 -13.87 -8.69 -6.94
C ILE A 94 -13.09 -7.74 -7.84
N LEU A 95 -13.69 -6.59 -8.20
CA LEU A 95 -13.05 -5.54 -8.99
C LEU A 95 -11.82 -4.96 -8.27
N LEU A 96 -11.93 -4.72 -6.97
CA LEU A 96 -10.82 -4.25 -6.15
C LEU A 96 -9.67 -5.28 -6.12
N ASN A 97 -9.98 -6.56 -5.88
CA ASN A 97 -8.96 -7.62 -5.86
C ASN A 97 -8.28 -7.76 -7.23
N LYS A 98 -9.04 -7.69 -8.33
CA LYS A 98 -8.49 -7.70 -9.68
C LYS A 98 -7.54 -6.53 -9.90
N PHE A 99 -7.95 -5.32 -9.51
CA PHE A 99 -7.12 -4.11 -9.59
C PHE A 99 -5.81 -4.25 -8.81
N LEU A 100 -5.88 -4.75 -7.56
CA LEU A 100 -4.68 -4.98 -6.74
C LEU A 100 -3.72 -5.97 -7.40
N SER A 101 -4.25 -7.07 -7.95
CA SER A 101 -3.45 -8.08 -8.65
C SER A 101 -2.80 -7.52 -9.93
N GLU A 102 -3.51 -6.71 -10.72
CA GLU A 102 -2.99 -6.07 -11.94
C GLU A 102 -1.87 -5.07 -11.65
N LYS A 103 -1.82 -4.52 -10.44
CA LYS A 103 -0.79 -3.55 -10.01
C LYS A 103 0.28 -4.17 -9.12
N ASP A 104 0.35 -5.51 -9.04
CA ASP A 104 1.27 -6.24 -8.15
C ASP A 104 1.26 -5.68 -6.71
N ALA A 105 0.08 -5.27 -6.25
CA ALA A 105 -0.11 -4.72 -4.93
C ALA A 105 -0.77 -5.75 -4.02
N ASN A 106 -0.11 -6.04 -2.90
CA ASN A 106 -0.67 -6.91 -1.87
C ASN A 106 -1.34 -6.04 -0.80
N ILE A 107 -2.52 -6.46 -0.32
CA ILE A 107 -3.27 -5.78 0.74
C ILE A 107 -2.39 -5.58 2.01
N ASN A 108 -1.50 -6.52 2.31
CA ASN A 108 -0.58 -6.44 3.44
C ASN A 108 0.50 -5.35 3.31
N GLN A 109 0.68 -4.78 2.11
CA GLN A 109 1.61 -3.68 1.85
C GLN A 109 0.92 -2.32 1.90
N ILE A 110 -0.41 -2.31 2.02
CA ILE A 110 -1.19 -1.09 2.12
C ILE A 110 -1.09 -0.55 3.54
N LYS A 111 -0.67 0.70 3.67
CA LYS A 111 -0.52 1.37 4.95
C LYS A 111 -1.78 2.14 5.34
N LYS A 112 -2.40 2.81 4.36
CA LYS A 112 -3.59 3.62 4.55
C LYS A 112 -4.61 3.35 3.46
N ILE A 113 -5.89 3.41 3.84
CA ILE A 113 -7.02 3.41 2.92
C ILE A 113 -7.69 4.77 3.00
N TYR A 114 -7.69 5.51 1.88
CA TYR A 114 -8.45 6.74 1.73
C TYR A 114 -9.82 6.41 1.14
N ILE A 115 -10.88 6.81 1.81
CA ILE A 115 -12.27 6.55 1.38
C ILE A 115 -13.02 7.85 1.17
N ASN A 116 -13.66 8.01 0.01
CA ASN A 116 -14.54 9.15 -0.22
C ASN A 116 -15.83 8.97 0.60
N LYS A 117 -16.09 9.93 1.50
CA LYS A 117 -17.31 9.96 2.32
C LYS A 117 -18.47 10.74 1.69
N GLY A 118 -18.28 11.31 0.49
CA GLY A 118 -19.29 12.05 -0.25
C GLY A 118 -18.98 13.54 -0.43
N PRO A 119 -19.95 14.30 -0.94
CA PRO A 119 -21.34 13.92 -1.20
C PRO A 119 -21.52 12.93 -2.34
N GLY A 120 -22.50 12.02 -2.21
CA GLY A 120 -22.78 11.01 -3.24
C GLY A 120 -24.00 10.15 -2.97
N LYS A 121 -24.22 9.14 -3.85
CA LYS A 121 -25.37 8.24 -3.79
C LYS A 121 -25.33 7.37 -2.52
N PHE A 122 -26.47 7.24 -1.87
CA PHE A 122 -26.63 6.52 -0.60
C PHE A 122 -26.05 5.08 -0.62
N SER A 123 -26.48 4.26 -1.56
CA SER A 123 -26.03 2.85 -1.64
C SER A 123 -24.54 2.74 -1.89
N SER A 124 -24.00 3.59 -2.80
CA SER A 124 -22.60 3.59 -3.19
C SER A 124 -21.69 3.92 -2.02
N LEU A 125 -21.98 4.99 -1.31
CA LEU A 125 -21.18 5.43 -0.19
C LEU A 125 -21.21 4.42 0.96
N ARG A 126 -22.40 3.89 1.29
CA ARG A 126 -22.49 2.92 2.39
C ARG A 126 -21.71 1.63 2.10
N THR A 127 -21.84 1.12 0.90
CA THR A 127 -21.13 -0.12 0.51
C THR A 127 -19.62 0.10 0.47
N SER A 128 -19.15 1.16 -0.18
CA SER A 128 -17.71 1.45 -0.26
C SER A 128 -17.09 1.70 1.12
N ILE A 129 -17.75 2.48 1.98
CA ILE A 129 -17.29 2.72 3.36
C ILE A 129 -17.29 1.43 4.18
N SER A 130 -18.31 0.58 4.03
CA SER A 130 -18.38 -0.71 4.75
C SER A 130 -17.22 -1.64 4.34
N ILE A 131 -16.92 -1.71 3.04
CA ILE A 131 -15.80 -2.50 2.52
C ILE A 131 -14.48 -1.94 3.02
N ALA A 132 -14.27 -0.62 2.95
CA ALA A 132 -13.06 0.01 3.45
C ALA A 132 -12.85 -0.22 4.95
N LYS A 133 -13.92 -0.13 5.77
CA LYS A 133 -13.88 -0.46 7.20
C LYS A 133 -13.55 -1.93 7.44
N ALA A 134 -14.16 -2.85 6.69
CA ALA A 134 -13.88 -4.27 6.83
C ALA A 134 -12.41 -4.59 6.50
N LEU A 135 -11.86 -4.02 5.42
CA LEU A 135 -10.45 -4.17 5.04
C LEU A 135 -9.51 -3.58 6.10
N SER A 136 -9.83 -2.39 6.60
CA SER A 136 -9.08 -1.71 7.66
C SER A 136 -9.00 -2.57 8.92
N LEU A 137 -10.13 -3.09 9.39
CA LEU A 137 -10.21 -3.93 10.57
C LEU A 137 -9.49 -5.27 10.41
N ALA A 138 -9.69 -5.95 9.27
CA ALA A 138 -9.11 -7.26 9.02
C ALA A 138 -7.57 -7.21 8.91
N ASN A 139 -7.01 -6.14 8.35
CA ASN A 139 -5.59 -6.03 8.05
C ASN A 139 -4.87 -4.98 8.93
N LYS A 140 -5.55 -4.37 9.90
CA LYS A 140 -5.03 -3.30 10.78
C LYS A 140 -4.46 -2.11 9.97
N ILE A 141 -5.16 -1.72 8.91
CA ILE A 141 -4.80 -0.62 8.03
C ILE A 141 -5.48 0.64 8.52
N GLU A 142 -4.78 1.77 8.57
CA GLU A 142 -5.36 3.07 8.91
C GLU A 142 -6.39 3.49 7.86
N LEU A 143 -7.58 3.91 8.32
CA LEU A 143 -8.66 4.38 7.44
C LEU A 143 -8.84 5.88 7.57
N VAL A 144 -8.80 6.59 6.43
CA VAL A 144 -8.87 8.04 6.35
C VAL A 144 -10.02 8.44 5.41
N GLY A 145 -10.91 9.30 5.89
CA GLY A 145 -12.05 9.80 5.13
C GLY A 145 -11.77 11.14 4.48
N PHE A 146 -12.03 11.26 3.19
CA PHE A 146 -11.97 12.53 2.45
C PHE A 146 -13.34 12.86 1.81
N THR A 147 -13.50 14.06 1.31
CA THR A 147 -14.68 14.51 0.56
C THR A 147 -14.32 14.75 -0.90
N SER A 148 -15.33 14.79 -1.77
CA SER A 148 -15.12 15.14 -3.17
C SER A 148 -14.53 16.55 -3.36
N MET A 149 -14.67 17.45 -2.37
CA MET A 149 -14.10 18.79 -2.39
C MET A 149 -12.59 18.80 -2.12
N ASP A 150 -12.05 17.78 -1.47
CA ASP A 150 -10.63 17.66 -1.15
C ASP A 150 -9.77 17.30 -2.38
N ILE A 151 -10.43 16.86 -3.47
CA ILE A 151 -9.78 16.49 -4.73
C ILE A 151 -9.74 17.70 -5.65
N LYS A 152 -8.55 18.17 -6.02
CA LYS A 152 -8.39 19.34 -6.91
C LYS A 152 -8.69 19.03 -8.37
N ASN A 153 -8.31 17.85 -8.84
CA ASN A 153 -8.50 17.41 -10.22
C ASN A 153 -9.13 16.03 -10.22
N THR A 154 -10.02 15.77 -11.17
CA THR A 154 -10.64 14.47 -11.35
C THR A 154 -9.55 13.39 -11.52
N ASN A 155 -9.61 12.34 -10.70
CA ASN A 155 -8.67 11.21 -10.70
C ASN A 155 -7.23 11.49 -10.21
N ASP A 156 -6.93 12.68 -9.69
CA ASP A 156 -5.64 12.95 -9.06
C ASP A 156 -5.76 12.93 -7.53
N TYR A 157 -5.45 11.79 -6.95
CA TYR A 157 -5.55 11.57 -5.50
C TYR A 157 -4.24 11.82 -4.75
N LYS A 158 -3.19 12.35 -5.41
CA LYS A 158 -1.88 12.56 -4.77
C LYS A 158 -1.92 13.59 -3.65
N ASN A 159 -2.76 14.62 -3.83
CA ASN A 159 -2.95 15.67 -2.85
C ASN A 159 -3.53 15.17 -1.51
N LEU A 160 -4.17 13.99 -1.50
CA LEU A 160 -4.69 13.41 -0.25
C LEU A 160 -3.60 13.11 0.76
N ILE A 161 -2.39 12.76 0.31
CA ILE A 161 -1.25 12.52 1.20
C ILE A 161 -0.81 13.82 1.88
N GLU A 162 -0.82 14.92 1.16
CA GLU A 162 -0.47 16.25 1.70
C GLU A 162 -1.52 16.69 2.73
N LEU A 163 -2.81 16.56 2.39
CA LEU A 163 -3.92 16.91 3.28
C LEU A 163 -3.94 16.03 4.55
N ASP A 164 -3.58 14.75 4.43
CA ASP A 164 -3.47 13.85 5.57
C ASP A 164 -2.30 14.23 6.49
N ASN A 165 -1.16 14.61 5.93
CA ASN A 165 -0.02 15.10 6.70
C ASN A 165 -0.32 16.43 7.42
N GLU A 166 -1.23 17.23 6.88
CA GLU A 166 -1.70 18.48 7.48
C GLU A 166 -2.88 18.27 8.46
N ASP A 167 -3.25 17.02 8.75
CA ASP A 167 -4.40 16.62 9.60
C ASP A 167 -5.74 17.24 9.18
N LYS A 168 -5.92 17.51 7.87
CA LYS A 168 -7.15 18.07 7.31
C LYS A 168 -8.21 17.03 6.97
N LEU A 169 -7.84 15.71 7.00
CA LEU A 169 -8.73 14.61 6.68
C LEU A 169 -9.31 13.97 7.95
N THR A 170 -10.45 13.31 7.79
CA THR A 170 -11.16 12.66 8.90
C THR A 170 -10.55 11.28 9.20
N LYS A 171 -10.01 11.09 10.40
CA LYS A 171 -9.42 9.80 10.83
C LYS A 171 -10.30 8.99 11.77
N ASP A 172 -11.23 9.65 12.45
CA ASP A 172 -12.11 9.01 13.43
C ASP A 172 -13.36 8.37 12.79
N LEU A 173 -14.54 8.71 13.27
CA LEU A 173 -15.78 8.19 12.77
C LEU A 173 -16.10 8.71 11.36
N ILE A 174 -15.90 7.87 10.35
CA ILE A 174 -16.23 8.20 8.97
C ILE A 174 -17.72 7.99 8.74
N ASN A 175 -18.45 9.09 8.63
CA ASN A 175 -19.87 9.12 8.31
C ASN A 175 -20.08 9.52 6.85
N PRO A 176 -20.97 8.84 6.12
CA PRO A 176 -21.28 9.21 4.74
C PRO A 176 -22.06 10.53 4.68
N ILE A 177 -21.77 11.33 3.65
CA ILE A 177 -22.47 12.54 3.29
C ILE A 177 -23.28 12.24 2.03
N TYR A 178 -24.60 12.31 2.10
CA TYR A 178 -25.46 12.00 0.96
C TYR A 178 -25.77 13.24 0.16
N SER A 179 -25.83 13.08 -1.18
CA SER A 179 -26.43 14.11 -2.05
C SER A 179 -27.94 14.03 -1.94
N SER A 180 -28.57 15.15 -1.73
CA SER A 180 -30.03 15.34 -1.83
C SER A 180 -30.47 15.20 -3.28
#